data_b0663bbeda56ca22a7200f80930ca434
#
_entry.id   b0663bbeda56ca22a7200f80930ca434
#
_cell.length_a   1.000
_cell.length_b   1.000
_cell.length_c   1.000
_cell.angle_alpha   90.00
_cell.angle_beta   90.00
_cell.angle_gamma   90.00
#
_symmetry.space_group_name_H-M   'P 1'
#
loop_
_entity.id
_entity.type
_entity.pdbx_description
1 polymer ?
#
loop_
_entity_poly.entity_id
_entity_poly.type
_entity_poly.pdbx_seq_one_letter_code
_entity_poly.pdbx_strand_id
1 'polypeptide(L)'
;MKNKYVFVTVLLLVLLLTGAGLTQLYVKEETKQQDSELTVVTSFYPMYIAAMNVIGDTPGVDLQNLSEPQTGCLHDYQLTPADMKLLSGADVFIVNGGGIESFLSDVAADYKNLSIVNACEGFNLLSEEDEGEEHAHGDAHEDAAEEHIHGDTEDTHEDGHNHGDVNAHAWMSIALYKQQVKNILEGLCRIDPKHQDAYESNAKEYLAKLEDLESEQQSLKEELAGKHIVIFHEAYAYVAEDYDMEISYTMDLDEERQVSAGEVADVMGAIEKNDISVVLAEELYGKDMGDTVERETDAKVCYLDTLTRGEYEKDSYLDAMRHNMELLKEAFAD
;
A
#
# COMPACT_ATOMS: atom_id res chain seq x y z
N MET A 1 27.18 -20.22 49.31
CA MET A 1 26.88 -21.28 48.35
C MET A 1 25.37 -21.49 48.12
N LYS A 2 24.53 -21.41 49.15
CA LYS A 2 23.06 -21.58 49.02
C LYS A 2 22.37 -20.66 47.99
N ASN A 3 22.80 -19.38 47.85
CA ASN A 3 22.17 -18.42 46.93
C ASN A 3 22.38 -18.75 45.43
N LYS A 4 23.46 -19.44 45.07
CA LYS A 4 23.70 -19.84 43.68
C LYS A 4 22.72 -20.89 43.20
N TYR A 5 22.42 -21.86 44.05
CA TYR A 5 21.45 -22.91 43.70
C TYR A 5 20.01 -22.35 43.62
N VAL A 6 19.64 -21.44 44.53
CA VAL A 6 18.35 -20.76 44.47
C VAL A 6 18.22 -19.97 43.19
N PHE A 7 19.24 -19.21 42.78
CA PHE A 7 19.25 -18.47 41.54
C PHE A 7 19.10 -19.36 40.30
N VAL A 8 19.87 -20.45 40.23
CA VAL A 8 19.79 -21.43 39.15
C VAL A 8 18.41 -22.07 39.08
N THR A 9 17.82 -22.45 40.22
CA THR A 9 16.48 -23.04 40.27
C THR A 9 15.40 -22.07 39.80
N VAL A 10 15.48 -20.80 40.21
CA VAL A 10 14.54 -19.76 39.75
C VAL A 10 14.69 -19.51 38.24
N LEU A 11 15.91 -19.45 37.74
CA LEU A 11 16.16 -19.27 36.31
C LEU A 11 15.60 -20.45 35.49
N LEU A 12 15.79 -21.68 35.91
CA LEU A 12 15.25 -22.86 35.26
C LEU A 12 13.70 -22.88 35.30
N LEU A 13 13.09 -22.45 36.40
CA LEU A 13 11.64 -22.32 36.50
C LEU A 13 11.09 -21.27 35.55
N VAL A 14 11.75 -20.13 35.43
CA VAL A 14 11.36 -19.07 34.48
C VAL A 14 11.48 -19.60 33.05
N LEU A 15 12.58 -20.27 32.69
CA LEU A 15 12.75 -20.83 31.34
C LEU A 15 11.71 -21.94 31.04
N LEU A 16 11.33 -22.74 32.00
CA LEU A 16 10.28 -23.76 31.84
C LEU A 16 8.90 -23.13 31.68
N LEU A 17 8.58 -22.07 32.44
CA LEU A 17 7.30 -21.36 32.32
C LEU A 17 7.19 -20.60 31.01
N THR A 18 8.27 -19.93 30.58
CA THR A 18 8.30 -19.24 29.25
C THR A 18 8.22 -20.23 28.10
N GLY A 19 8.96 -21.37 28.18
CA GLY A 19 8.88 -22.43 27.19
C GLY A 19 7.49 -23.05 27.10
N ALA A 20 6.85 -23.36 28.24
CA ALA A 20 5.48 -23.86 28.25
C ALA A 20 4.45 -22.84 27.73
N GLY A 21 4.63 -21.54 28.03
CA GLY A 21 3.80 -20.46 27.50
C GLY A 21 3.91 -20.34 25.98
N LEU A 22 5.13 -20.34 25.45
CA LEU A 22 5.39 -20.30 24.00
C LEU A 22 4.84 -21.54 23.29
N THR A 23 4.99 -22.72 23.89
CA THR A 23 4.43 -23.98 23.35
C THR A 23 2.90 -23.93 23.30
N GLN A 24 2.26 -23.39 24.35
CA GLN A 24 0.79 -23.24 24.34
C GLN A 24 0.29 -22.24 23.33
N LEU A 25 1.02 -21.14 23.10
CA LEU A 25 0.70 -20.17 22.05
C LEU A 25 0.83 -20.80 20.66
N TYR A 26 1.94 -21.50 20.41
CA TYR A 26 2.19 -22.19 19.15
C TYR A 26 1.14 -23.27 18.85
N VAL A 27 0.82 -24.12 19.83
CA VAL A 27 -0.22 -25.16 19.68
C VAL A 27 -1.60 -24.55 19.50
N LYS A 28 -1.90 -23.41 20.13
CA LYS A 28 -3.18 -22.72 19.96
C LYS A 28 -3.31 -22.12 18.55
N GLU A 29 -2.23 -21.62 17.98
CA GLU A 29 -2.18 -21.10 16.61
C GLU A 29 -2.33 -22.22 15.58
N GLU A 30 -1.59 -23.34 15.73
CA GLU A 30 -1.77 -24.54 14.90
C GLU A 30 -3.18 -25.13 14.99
N THR A 31 -3.78 -25.19 16.20
CA THR A 31 -5.16 -25.70 16.36
C THR A 31 -6.19 -24.74 15.72
N LYS A 32 -5.97 -23.44 15.76
CA LYS A 32 -6.87 -22.47 15.13
C LYS A 32 -6.87 -22.62 13.60
N GLN A 33 -5.71 -22.85 13.00
CA GLN A 33 -5.56 -23.10 11.56
C GLN A 33 -6.13 -24.48 11.17
N GLN A 34 -6.10 -25.48 12.03
CA GLN A 34 -6.61 -26.83 11.76
C GLN A 34 -8.14 -26.93 11.86
N ASP A 35 -8.80 -25.99 12.57
CA ASP A 35 -10.25 -25.91 12.71
C ASP A 35 -10.90 -24.88 11.74
N SER A 36 -10.12 -24.15 10.95
CA SER A 36 -10.65 -23.23 9.92
C SER A 36 -11.18 -24.01 8.73
N GLU A 37 -12.37 -23.64 8.27
CA GLU A 37 -12.99 -24.21 7.08
C GLU A 37 -12.59 -23.43 5.82
N LEU A 38 -12.15 -22.18 5.99
CA LEU A 38 -11.65 -21.29 4.95
C LEU A 38 -10.45 -20.47 5.47
N THR A 39 -9.33 -20.52 4.78
CA THR A 39 -8.15 -19.71 5.05
C THR A 39 -8.02 -18.61 3.99
N VAL A 40 -8.12 -17.36 4.42
CA VAL A 40 -7.99 -16.16 3.59
C VAL A 40 -6.66 -15.49 3.91
N VAL A 41 -5.87 -15.23 2.87
CA VAL A 41 -4.62 -14.48 2.97
C VAL A 41 -4.77 -13.18 2.17
N THR A 42 -4.27 -12.08 2.69
CA THR A 42 -4.21 -10.80 1.98
C THR A 42 -2.77 -10.45 1.64
N SER A 43 -2.53 -9.69 0.58
CA SER A 43 -1.18 -9.33 0.15
C SER A 43 -0.48 -8.40 1.14
N PHE A 44 -1.19 -7.37 1.62
CA PHE A 44 -0.61 -6.40 2.56
C PHE A 44 -1.69 -5.66 3.36
N TYR A 45 -1.22 -4.70 4.18
CA TYR A 45 -2.00 -4.07 5.23
C TYR A 45 -3.37 -3.50 4.81
N PRO A 46 -3.53 -2.62 3.79
CA PRO A 46 -4.84 -2.05 3.46
C PRO A 46 -5.84 -3.12 3.00
N MET A 47 -5.37 -4.16 2.31
CA MET A 47 -6.22 -5.29 1.91
C MET A 47 -6.63 -6.13 3.13
N TYR A 48 -5.74 -6.26 4.12
CA TYR A 48 -6.06 -6.94 5.37
C TYR A 48 -7.17 -6.21 6.15
N ILE A 49 -7.06 -4.88 6.29
CA ILE A 49 -8.08 -4.08 6.98
C ILE A 49 -9.43 -4.18 6.25
N ALA A 50 -9.44 -4.10 4.91
CA ALA A 50 -10.67 -4.28 4.11
C ALA A 50 -11.29 -5.66 4.34
N ALA A 51 -10.49 -6.73 4.20
CA ALA A 51 -10.94 -8.11 4.38
C ALA A 51 -11.42 -8.38 5.81
N MET A 52 -10.72 -7.86 6.84
CA MET A 52 -11.10 -7.97 8.24
C MET A 52 -12.48 -7.37 8.52
N ASN A 53 -12.79 -6.24 7.90
CA ASN A 53 -14.08 -5.60 8.03
C ASN A 53 -15.20 -6.34 7.28
N VAL A 54 -14.91 -7.00 6.17
CA VAL A 54 -15.88 -7.84 5.44
C VAL A 54 -16.09 -9.18 6.15
N ILE A 55 -15.03 -9.85 6.58
CA ILE A 55 -15.10 -11.15 7.25
C ILE A 55 -15.71 -10.99 8.66
N GLY A 56 -15.29 -9.98 9.40
CA GLY A 56 -15.71 -9.78 10.78
C GLY A 56 -15.34 -10.95 11.68
N ASP A 57 -16.27 -11.34 12.55
CA ASP A 57 -16.12 -12.46 13.48
C ASP A 57 -16.76 -13.75 12.92
N THR A 58 -16.79 -13.94 11.59
CA THR A 58 -17.41 -15.10 10.93
C THR A 58 -16.72 -16.40 11.35
N PRO A 59 -17.45 -17.36 11.95
CA PRO A 59 -16.83 -18.59 12.44
C PRO A 59 -16.28 -19.46 11.32
N GLY A 60 -15.13 -20.10 11.55
CA GLY A 60 -14.52 -21.01 10.58
C GLY A 60 -13.72 -20.32 9.48
N VAL A 61 -13.61 -18.99 9.51
CA VAL A 61 -12.78 -18.21 8.58
C VAL A 61 -11.53 -17.71 9.32
N ASP A 62 -10.37 -18.06 8.81
CA ASP A 62 -9.07 -17.58 9.32
C ASP A 62 -8.49 -16.56 8.34
N LEU A 63 -8.23 -15.35 8.82
CA LEU A 63 -7.66 -14.26 8.01
C LEU A 63 -6.21 -14.02 8.42
N GLN A 64 -5.32 -14.05 7.45
CA GLN A 64 -3.89 -13.80 7.63
C GLN A 64 -3.39 -12.77 6.62
N ASN A 65 -2.31 -12.07 6.93
CA ASN A 65 -1.65 -11.13 6.03
C ASN A 65 -0.31 -11.70 5.56
N LEU A 66 0.01 -11.53 4.27
CA LEU A 66 1.25 -12.03 3.69
C LEU A 66 2.44 -11.20 4.16
N SER A 67 2.38 -9.89 3.96
CA SER A 67 3.43 -8.98 4.37
C SER A 67 3.28 -8.56 5.84
N GLU A 68 4.39 -8.35 6.53
CA GLU A 68 4.34 -7.77 7.86
C GLU A 68 3.93 -6.28 7.79
N PRO A 69 3.26 -5.72 8.83
CA PRO A 69 2.75 -4.34 8.82
C PRO A 69 3.80 -3.24 8.62
N GLN A 70 5.08 -3.56 8.67
CA GLN A 70 6.19 -2.61 8.53
C GLN A 70 6.87 -2.66 7.17
N THR A 71 6.35 -3.43 6.23
CA THR A 71 7.01 -3.67 4.95
C THR A 71 7.01 -2.45 4.02
N GLY A 72 6.09 -1.50 4.18
CA GLY A 72 5.93 -0.38 3.25
C GLY A 72 5.21 -0.78 1.95
N CYS A 73 5.51 -0.10 0.84
CA CYS A 73 4.97 -0.47 -0.47
C CYS A 73 5.49 -1.82 -0.97
N LEU A 74 4.66 -2.54 -1.76
CA LEU A 74 4.95 -3.90 -2.23
C LEU A 74 5.67 -3.97 -3.57
N HIS A 75 6.06 -2.84 -4.19
CA HIS A 75 6.66 -2.84 -5.53
C HIS A 75 7.88 -3.76 -5.63
N ASP A 76 8.75 -3.75 -4.62
CA ASP A 76 9.96 -4.56 -4.56
C ASP A 76 9.85 -5.77 -3.62
N TYR A 77 8.62 -6.10 -3.17
CA TYR A 77 8.43 -7.20 -2.25
C TYR A 77 8.77 -8.55 -2.89
N GLN A 78 9.67 -9.29 -2.27
CA GLN A 78 10.04 -10.63 -2.69
C GLN A 78 9.50 -11.68 -1.71
N LEU A 79 8.81 -12.69 -2.27
CA LEU A 79 8.26 -13.78 -1.47
C LEU A 79 9.35 -14.54 -0.71
N THR A 80 9.15 -14.65 0.59
CA THR A 80 9.99 -15.49 1.45
C THR A 80 9.49 -16.94 1.47
N PRO A 81 10.30 -17.91 1.92
CA PRO A 81 9.82 -19.28 2.13
C PRO A 81 8.65 -19.38 3.14
N ALA A 82 8.51 -18.42 4.06
CA ALA A 82 7.39 -18.36 4.99
C ALA A 82 6.09 -17.95 4.27
N ASP A 83 6.17 -16.98 3.37
CA ASP A 83 5.04 -16.53 2.54
C ASP A 83 4.56 -17.64 1.60
N MET A 84 5.48 -18.34 0.97
CA MET A 84 5.16 -19.49 0.13
C MET A 84 4.46 -20.60 0.93
N LYS A 85 4.90 -20.83 2.18
CA LYS A 85 4.23 -21.78 3.07
C LYS A 85 2.81 -21.31 3.43
N LEU A 86 2.65 -20.01 3.72
CA LEU A 86 1.35 -19.41 4.02
C LEU A 86 0.40 -19.56 2.83
N LEU A 87 0.81 -19.17 1.63
CA LEU A 87 0.02 -19.29 0.40
C LEU A 87 -0.32 -20.74 0.05
N SER A 88 0.57 -21.69 0.35
CA SER A 88 0.30 -23.12 0.10
C SER A 88 -0.84 -23.70 0.96
N GLY A 89 -1.18 -23.05 2.06
CA GLY A 89 -2.28 -23.41 2.96
C GLY A 89 -3.52 -22.54 2.80
N ALA A 90 -3.48 -21.57 1.92
CA ALA A 90 -4.59 -20.64 1.69
C ALA A 90 -5.60 -21.18 0.67
N ASP A 91 -6.88 -20.88 0.88
CA ASP A 91 -7.97 -21.11 -0.07
C ASP A 91 -8.23 -19.86 -0.93
N VAL A 92 -8.03 -18.68 -0.35
CA VAL A 92 -8.26 -17.38 -0.99
C VAL A 92 -7.05 -16.48 -0.77
N PHE A 93 -6.61 -15.82 -1.83
CA PHE A 93 -5.62 -14.76 -1.79
C PHE A 93 -6.24 -13.46 -2.30
N ILE A 94 -6.34 -12.46 -1.42
CA ILE A 94 -6.86 -11.14 -1.76
C ILE A 94 -5.68 -10.23 -2.03
N VAL A 95 -5.63 -9.68 -3.25
CA VAL A 95 -4.59 -8.77 -3.72
C VAL A 95 -5.17 -7.40 -4.02
N ASN A 96 -4.35 -6.36 -3.93
CA ASN A 96 -4.73 -5.04 -4.42
C ASN A 96 -4.95 -5.08 -5.93
N GLY A 97 -3.99 -5.61 -6.67
CA GLY A 97 -3.94 -5.53 -8.12
C GLY A 97 -3.28 -4.25 -8.62
N GLY A 98 -3.52 -3.88 -9.88
CA GLY A 98 -2.86 -2.73 -10.49
C GLY A 98 -1.35 -2.89 -10.68
N GLY A 99 -0.81 -4.11 -10.51
CA GLY A 99 0.61 -4.41 -10.72
C GLY A 99 1.49 -4.30 -9.47
N ILE A 100 0.98 -3.84 -8.32
CA ILE A 100 1.79 -3.67 -7.11
C ILE A 100 2.36 -4.99 -6.56
N GLU A 101 1.64 -6.11 -6.74
CA GLU A 101 2.14 -7.42 -6.41
C GLU A 101 2.90 -8.01 -7.61
N SER A 102 4.16 -7.60 -7.80
CA SER A 102 5.03 -8.07 -8.91
C SER A 102 5.16 -9.59 -8.98
N PHE A 103 5.03 -10.28 -7.83
CA PHE A 103 5.10 -11.74 -7.69
C PHE A 103 3.78 -12.48 -8.01
N LEU A 104 2.70 -11.79 -8.35
CA LEU A 104 1.36 -12.39 -8.48
C LEU A 104 1.28 -13.43 -9.60
N SER A 105 2.00 -13.22 -10.71
CA SER A 105 2.06 -14.18 -11.82
C SER A 105 2.64 -15.53 -11.39
N ASP A 106 3.69 -15.52 -10.57
CA ASP A 106 4.34 -16.73 -10.06
C ASP A 106 3.42 -17.45 -9.07
N VAL A 107 2.75 -16.70 -8.17
CA VAL A 107 1.75 -17.27 -7.26
C VAL A 107 0.62 -17.95 -8.03
N ALA A 108 0.07 -17.31 -9.06
CA ALA A 108 -1.01 -17.88 -9.87
C ALA A 108 -0.55 -19.13 -10.66
N ALA A 109 0.72 -19.18 -11.07
CA ALA A 109 1.28 -20.35 -11.75
C ALA A 109 1.52 -21.54 -10.81
N ASP A 110 1.99 -21.29 -9.60
CA ASP A 110 2.39 -22.31 -8.64
C ASP A 110 1.20 -22.86 -7.82
N TYR A 111 0.23 -22.01 -7.46
CA TYR A 111 -0.90 -22.34 -6.59
C TYR A 111 -2.23 -22.38 -7.34
N LYS A 112 -2.40 -23.35 -8.25
CA LYS A 112 -3.58 -23.45 -9.16
C LYS A 112 -4.94 -23.63 -8.47
N ASN A 113 -4.96 -24.04 -7.21
CA ASN A 113 -6.19 -24.19 -6.42
C ASN A 113 -6.51 -22.97 -5.58
N LEU A 114 -5.60 -22.01 -5.50
CA LEU A 114 -5.77 -20.76 -4.78
C LEU A 114 -6.72 -19.84 -5.56
N SER A 115 -7.78 -19.40 -4.90
CA SER A 115 -8.72 -18.43 -5.49
C SER A 115 -8.17 -17.02 -5.29
N ILE A 116 -7.88 -16.32 -6.38
CA ILE A 116 -7.39 -14.93 -6.31
C ILE A 116 -8.57 -13.97 -6.41
N VAL A 117 -8.64 -13.00 -5.49
CA VAL A 117 -9.58 -11.88 -5.49
C VAL A 117 -8.78 -10.60 -5.70
N ASN A 118 -8.95 -9.97 -6.85
CA ASN A 118 -8.31 -8.70 -7.20
C ASN A 118 -9.21 -7.55 -6.74
N ALA A 119 -8.76 -6.76 -5.77
CA ALA A 119 -9.54 -5.67 -5.21
C ALA A 119 -9.72 -4.48 -6.18
N CYS A 120 -8.78 -4.27 -7.10
CA CYS A 120 -8.88 -3.25 -8.16
C CYS A 120 -9.51 -3.78 -9.45
N GLU A 121 -10.17 -4.95 -9.44
CA GLU A 121 -10.81 -5.49 -10.65
C GLU A 121 -11.83 -4.47 -11.22
N GLY A 122 -11.65 -4.13 -12.50
CA GLY A 122 -12.53 -3.21 -13.22
C GLY A 122 -12.27 -1.72 -12.93
N PHE A 123 -11.19 -1.35 -12.26
CA PHE A 123 -10.83 0.05 -12.04
C PHE A 123 -10.19 0.68 -13.28
N ASN A 124 -10.43 1.99 -13.41
CA ASN A 124 -9.62 2.85 -14.25
C ASN A 124 -8.62 3.55 -13.31
N LEU A 125 -7.43 2.95 -13.16
CA LEU A 125 -6.37 3.48 -12.31
C LEU A 125 -5.73 4.71 -12.97
N LEU A 126 -5.16 5.60 -12.15
CA LEU A 126 -4.36 6.72 -12.66
C LEU A 126 -3.17 6.16 -13.45
N SER A 127 -2.75 6.87 -14.51
CA SER A 127 -1.54 6.54 -15.26
C SER A 127 -0.39 7.40 -14.77
N GLU A 128 0.83 6.88 -14.85
CA GLU A 128 2.04 7.65 -14.55
C GLU A 128 2.23 8.83 -15.52
N GLU A 129 1.66 8.74 -16.74
CA GLU A 129 1.71 9.81 -17.74
C GLU A 129 0.78 10.98 -17.39
N ASP A 130 -0.26 10.77 -16.59
CA ASP A 130 -1.21 11.82 -16.18
C ASP A 130 -0.63 12.70 -15.05
N GLU A 131 0.53 12.35 -14.48
CA GLU A 131 1.13 13.01 -13.32
C GLU A 131 2.02 14.23 -13.69
N GLY A 132 2.06 14.71 -14.92
CA GLY A 132 2.79 15.92 -15.27
C GLY A 132 3.20 16.03 -16.73
N GLU A 133 2.38 16.66 -17.55
CA GLU A 133 2.85 17.20 -18.82
C GLU A 133 3.81 18.38 -18.56
N GLU A 134 5.12 18.13 -18.55
CA GLU A 134 6.20 18.96 -19.11
C GLU A 134 7.60 18.49 -18.64
N HIS A 135 8.01 17.30 -19.03
CA HIS A 135 9.45 17.01 -19.07
C HIS A 135 9.98 17.34 -20.48
N ALA A 136 10.41 18.59 -20.67
CA ALA A 136 11.17 18.98 -21.84
C ALA A 136 12.58 18.37 -21.76
N HIS A 137 12.73 17.14 -22.24
CA HIS A 137 14.05 16.61 -22.58
C HIS A 137 14.57 17.35 -23.80
N GLY A 138 15.38 18.34 -23.56
CA GLY A 138 16.17 19.01 -24.58
C GLY A 138 17.32 18.13 -25.04
N ASP A 139 17.05 17.13 -25.85
CA ASP A 139 18.10 16.40 -26.57
C ASP A 139 18.56 17.18 -27.78
N ALA A 140 19.65 17.90 -27.61
CA ALA A 140 20.47 18.38 -28.72
C ALA A 140 21.43 17.25 -29.13
N HIS A 141 21.01 16.38 -30.04
CA HIS A 141 21.93 15.52 -30.78
C HIS A 141 22.05 16.00 -32.20
N GLU A 142 23.27 16.50 -32.54
CA GLU A 142 23.73 16.76 -33.88
C GLU A 142 23.89 15.45 -34.66
N ASP A 143 23.42 15.49 -35.91
CA ASP A 143 23.51 14.46 -36.93
C ASP A 143 24.95 13.94 -37.15
N ALA A 144 25.11 12.62 -37.14
CA ALA A 144 26.11 11.95 -37.94
C ALA A 144 25.54 10.62 -38.48
N ALA A 145 25.21 10.66 -39.77
CA ALA A 145 24.79 9.48 -40.53
C ALA A 145 25.98 8.53 -40.76
N GLU A 146 25.83 7.26 -40.44
CA GLU A 146 26.51 6.17 -41.11
C GLU A 146 25.61 4.93 -41.24
N GLU A 147 25.40 4.54 -42.49
CA GLU A 147 24.69 3.31 -42.93
C GLU A 147 25.49 2.07 -42.51
N HIS A 148 24.84 1.09 -41.90
CA HIS A 148 25.20 -0.32 -42.04
C HIS A 148 23.98 -1.22 -42.14
N ILE A 149 23.98 -1.96 -43.24
CA ILE A 149 23.01 -2.94 -43.68
C ILE A 149 23.33 -4.32 -43.07
N HIS A 150 22.27 -5.12 -42.85
CA HIS A 150 22.12 -6.57 -42.74
C HIS A 150 22.21 -7.28 -41.40
N GLY A 151 21.12 -8.01 -41.19
CA GLY A 151 21.13 -9.37 -40.66
C GLY A 151 19.84 -9.75 -39.96
N ASP A 152 18.89 -10.36 -40.71
CA ASP A 152 17.76 -11.09 -40.16
C ASP A 152 18.24 -12.18 -39.19
N THR A 153 17.75 -12.16 -37.97
CA THR A 153 17.44 -13.35 -37.17
C THR A 153 16.23 -13.03 -36.31
N GLU A 154 15.11 -13.66 -36.64
CA GLU A 154 13.95 -13.77 -35.79
C GLU A 154 14.34 -14.54 -34.53
N ASP A 155 14.41 -13.84 -33.41
CA ASP A 155 14.27 -14.41 -32.08
C ASP A 155 13.14 -13.65 -31.38
N THR A 156 11.95 -14.25 -31.43
CA THR A 156 10.81 -13.89 -30.64
C THR A 156 11.07 -14.26 -29.18
N HIS A 157 11.60 -13.33 -28.42
CA HIS A 157 11.43 -13.31 -26.98
C HIS A 157 10.41 -12.24 -26.64
N GLU A 158 9.13 -12.64 -26.76
CA GLU A 158 8.03 -12.00 -26.02
C GLU A 158 8.15 -12.41 -24.56
N ASP A 159 8.92 -11.69 -23.79
CA ASP A 159 8.83 -11.59 -22.34
C ASP A 159 9.06 -10.13 -21.95
N GLY A 160 8.29 -9.24 -22.53
CA GLY A 160 8.12 -7.88 -22.06
C GLY A 160 6.97 -7.85 -21.06
N HIS A 161 7.24 -8.13 -19.80
CA HIS A 161 6.33 -7.74 -18.74
C HIS A 161 6.35 -6.20 -18.69
N ASN A 162 5.40 -5.59 -19.39
CA ASN A 162 5.13 -4.16 -19.31
C ASN A 162 4.42 -3.93 -17.96
N HIS A 163 5.18 -3.81 -16.89
CA HIS A 163 4.76 -3.36 -15.59
C HIS A 163 5.11 -1.87 -15.51
N GLY A 164 4.30 -1.01 -16.05
CA GLY A 164 4.54 0.39 -15.99
C GLY A 164 3.49 1.08 -16.82
N ASP A 165 2.71 1.86 -16.25
CA ASP A 165 1.93 2.98 -16.78
C ASP A 165 0.71 3.22 -15.88
N VAL A 166 0.49 2.40 -14.81
CA VAL A 166 -0.65 2.60 -13.92
C VAL A 166 -0.22 2.68 -12.46
N ASN A 167 -0.69 3.72 -11.79
CA ASN A 167 -0.47 3.93 -10.36
C ASN A 167 -1.39 3.00 -9.55
N ALA A 168 -0.80 2.07 -8.81
CA ALA A 168 -1.53 1.03 -8.10
C ALA A 168 -2.10 1.45 -6.73
N HIS A 169 -1.83 2.66 -6.25
CA HIS A 169 -2.13 3.12 -4.88
C HIS A 169 -3.60 3.52 -4.67
N ALA A 170 -4.53 2.80 -5.29
CA ALA A 170 -5.97 3.10 -5.26
C ALA A 170 -6.59 3.17 -3.85
N TRP A 171 -5.99 2.51 -2.85
CA TRP A 171 -6.47 2.58 -1.47
C TRP A 171 -6.29 3.96 -0.82
N MET A 172 -5.49 4.84 -1.41
CA MET A 172 -5.33 6.23 -0.96
C MET A 172 -6.55 7.09 -1.24
N SER A 173 -7.41 6.68 -2.18
CA SER A 173 -8.72 7.29 -2.42
C SER A 173 -9.80 6.58 -1.65
N ILE A 174 -10.57 7.31 -0.83
CA ILE A 174 -11.71 6.75 -0.06
C ILE A 174 -12.75 6.15 -1.01
N ALA A 175 -13.02 6.81 -2.13
CA ALA A 175 -13.98 6.34 -3.13
C ALA A 175 -13.57 5.01 -3.76
N LEU A 176 -12.28 4.87 -4.13
CA LEU A 176 -11.74 3.63 -4.69
C LEU A 176 -11.62 2.54 -3.63
N TYR A 177 -11.22 2.87 -2.41
CA TYR A 177 -11.16 1.92 -1.31
C TYR A 177 -12.54 1.32 -0.98
N LYS A 178 -13.60 2.12 -1.01
CA LYS A 178 -14.99 1.63 -0.92
C LYS A 178 -15.30 0.61 -2.02
N GLN A 179 -14.81 0.84 -3.22
CA GLN A 179 -15.00 -0.12 -4.31
C GLN A 179 -14.13 -1.38 -4.12
N GLN A 180 -12.91 -1.25 -3.60
CA GLN A 180 -12.09 -2.41 -3.22
C GLN A 180 -12.80 -3.28 -2.17
N VAL A 181 -13.38 -2.69 -1.15
CA VAL A 181 -14.20 -3.41 -0.14
C VAL A 181 -15.35 -4.17 -0.81
N LYS A 182 -16.03 -3.59 -1.80
CA LYS A 182 -17.11 -4.26 -2.56
C LYS A 182 -16.58 -5.42 -3.40
N ASN A 183 -15.45 -5.25 -4.09
CA ASN A 183 -14.84 -6.32 -4.89
C ASN A 183 -14.39 -7.49 -4.00
N ILE A 184 -13.85 -7.21 -2.82
CA ILE A 184 -13.51 -8.21 -1.80
C ILE A 184 -14.76 -8.93 -1.32
N LEU A 185 -15.83 -8.21 -1.00
CA LEU A 185 -17.13 -8.79 -0.61
C LEU A 185 -17.66 -9.75 -1.69
N GLU A 186 -17.72 -9.29 -2.94
CA GLU A 186 -18.20 -10.10 -4.07
C GLU A 186 -17.34 -11.36 -4.27
N GLY A 187 -16.02 -11.22 -4.16
CA GLY A 187 -15.09 -12.34 -4.24
C GLY A 187 -15.33 -13.37 -3.14
N LEU A 188 -15.44 -12.94 -1.89
CA LEU A 188 -15.70 -13.81 -0.74
C LEU A 188 -17.08 -14.48 -0.82
N CYS A 189 -18.13 -13.76 -1.18
CA CYS A 189 -19.48 -14.35 -1.36
C CYS A 189 -19.51 -15.42 -2.46
N ARG A 190 -18.75 -15.24 -3.54
CA ARG A 190 -18.62 -16.22 -4.63
C ARG A 190 -17.91 -17.49 -4.19
N ILE A 191 -16.86 -17.37 -3.36
CA ILE A 191 -16.02 -18.49 -2.93
C ILE A 191 -16.66 -19.22 -1.73
N ASP A 192 -17.25 -18.47 -0.81
CA ASP A 192 -17.84 -18.98 0.42
C ASP A 192 -19.29 -18.52 0.61
N PRO A 193 -20.21 -19.02 -0.24
CA PRO A 193 -21.62 -18.59 -0.23
C PRO A 193 -22.37 -18.94 1.06
N LYS A 194 -21.85 -19.84 1.88
CA LYS A 194 -22.49 -20.19 3.18
C LYS A 194 -22.43 -19.06 4.22
N HIS A 195 -21.46 -18.14 4.08
CA HIS A 195 -21.30 -17.00 4.98
C HIS A 195 -21.71 -15.66 4.33
N GLN A 196 -22.31 -15.69 3.13
CA GLN A 196 -22.69 -14.49 2.37
C GLN A 196 -23.44 -13.46 3.21
N ASP A 197 -24.48 -13.88 3.97
CA ASP A 197 -25.29 -12.96 4.78
C ASP A 197 -24.45 -12.22 5.85
N ALA A 198 -23.45 -12.90 6.43
CA ALA A 198 -22.55 -12.29 7.39
C ALA A 198 -21.61 -11.29 6.73
N TYR A 199 -20.99 -11.64 5.59
CA TYR A 199 -20.13 -10.76 4.82
C TYR A 199 -20.85 -9.51 4.34
N GLU A 200 -22.06 -9.66 3.79
CA GLU A 200 -22.92 -8.54 3.35
C GLU A 200 -23.29 -7.60 4.51
N SER A 201 -23.62 -8.17 5.68
CA SER A 201 -23.96 -7.38 6.86
C SER A 201 -22.75 -6.59 7.37
N ASN A 202 -21.58 -7.23 7.48
CA ASN A 202 -20.35 -6.59 7.95
C ASN A 202 -19.88 -5.50 6.98
N ALA A 203 -19.81 -5.82 5.69
CA ALA A 203 -19.41 -4.89 4.65
C ALA A 203 -20.34 -3.66 4.59
N LYS A 204 -21.65 -3.85 4.76
CA LYS A 204 -22.61 -2.75 4.80
C LYS A 204 -22.32 -1.78 5.96
N GLU A 205 -21.99 -2.30 7.14
CA GLU A 205 -21.63 -1.47 8.29
C GLU A 205 -20.33 -0.67 8.00
N TYR A 206 -19.32 -1.33 7.46
CA TYR A 206 -18.05 -0.67 7.16
C TYR A 206 -18.15 0.36 6.03
N LEU A 207 -18.90 0.03 4.96
CA LEU A 207 -19.16 0.96 3.87
C LEU A 207 -19.92 2.21 4.33
N ALA A 208 -20.83 2.10 5.32
CA ALA A 208 -21.48 3.26 5.89
C ALA A 208 -20.49 4.19 6.61
N LYS A 209 -19.52 3.64 7.36
CA LYS A 209 -18.44 4.43 7.98
C LYS A 209 -17.54 5.11 6.96
N LEU A 210 -17.25 4.43 5.83
CA LEU A 210 -16.48 5.01 4.72
C LEU A 210 -17.26 6.11 3.99
N GLU A 211 -18.59 6.02 3.90
CA GLU A 211 -19.45 7.09 3.37
C GLU A 211 -19.45 8.34 4.26
N ASP A 212 -19.45 8.14 5.59
CA ASP A 212 -19.31 9.25 6.54
C ASP A 212 -17.93 9.93 6.38
N LEU A 213 -16.87 9.13 6.26
CA LEU A 213 -15.50 9.62 6.04
C LEU A 213 -15.34 10.39 4.71
N GLU A 214 -15.92 9.89 3.62
CA GLU A 214 -15.94 10.58 2.31
C GLU A 214 -16.72 11.92 2.39
N SER A 215 -17.75 11.98 3.22
CA SER A 215 -18.50 13.22 3.46
C SER A 215 -17.66 14.25 4.24
N GLU A 216 -16.82 13.79 5.19
CA GLU A 216 -15.85 14.64 5.89
C GLU A 216 -14.79 15.19 4.89
N GLN A 217 -14.28 14.33 4.00
CA GLN A 217 -13.32 14.68 2.95
C GLN A 217 -13.87 15.78 2.00
N GLN A 218 -15.13 15.65 1.58
CA GLN A 218 -15.75 16.61 0.66
C GLN A 218 -15.75 18.05 1.21
N SER A 219 -15.82 18.23 2.52
CA SER A 219 -15.76 19.55 3.15
C SER A 219 -14.37 20.19 3.01
N LEU A 220 -13.30 19.37 3.07
CA LEU A 220 -11.92 19.85 2.92
C LEU A 220 -11.57 20.08 1.44
N LYS A 221 -12.16 19.32 0.52
CA LYS A 221 -11.96 19.46 -0.92
C LYS A 221 -12.23 20.89 -1.41
N GLU A 222 -13.28 21.55 -0.93
CA GLU A 222 -13.61 22.92 -1.32
C GLU A 222 -12.50 23.94 -0.93
N GLU A 223 -11.72 23.64 0.10
CA GLU A 223 -10.62 24.50 0.57
C GLU A 223 -9.31 24.25 -0.20
N LEU A 224 -9.12 23.02 -0.71
CA LEU A 224 -7.88 22.57 -1.33
C LEU A 224 -7.91 22.62 -2.88
N ALA A 225 -9.09 22.67 -3.50
CA ALA A 225 -9.24 22.62 -4.95
C ALA A 225 -8.41 23.72 -5.66
N GLY A 226 -7.66 23.33 -6.69
CA GLY A 226 -6.79 24.21 -7.47
C GLY A 226 -5.51 24.64 -6.74
N LYS A 227 -5.18 24.07 -5.58
CA LYS A 227 -3.89 24.26 -4.94
C LYS A 227 -2.82 23.49 -5.70
N HIS A 228 -1.67 24.12 -5.94
CA HIS A 228 -0.51 23.49 -6.54
C HIS A 228 0.34 22.83 -5.44
N ILE A 229 0.78 21.61 -5.70
CA ILE A 229 1.62 20.83 -4.77
C ILE A 229 2.79 20.17 -5.48
N VAL A 230 3.76 19.75 -4.69
CA VAL A 230 4.79 18.78 -5.05
C VAL A 230 4.53 17.51 -4.25
N ILE A 231 4.70 16.35 -4.86
CA ILE A 231 4.57 15.06 -4.17
C ILE A 231 5.90 14.30 -4.21
N PHE A 232 6.23 13.62 -3.11
CA PHE A 232 7.44 12.78 -2.98
C PHE A 232 7.14 11.28 -3.05
N HIS A 233 5.91 10.93 -3.34
CA HIS A 233 5.50 9.55 -3.57
C HIS A 233 4.26 9.55 -4.46
N GLU A 234 4.25 8.71 -5.50
CA GLU A 234 3.15 8.61 -6.47
C GLU A 234 1.79 8.26 -5.84
N ALA A 235 1.79 7.59 -4.66
CA ALA A 235 0.56 7.33 -3.90
C ALA A 235 -0.28 8.59 -3.65
N TYR A 236 0.37 9.75 -3.53
CA TYR A 236 -0.31 11.03 -3.28
C TYR A 236 -0.97 11.63 -4.52
N ALA A 237 -0.80 11.04 -5.71
CA ALA A 237 -1.56 11.42 -6.89
C ALA A 237 -3.07 11.18 -6.68
N TYR A 238 -3.44 10.09 -6.00
CA TYR A 238 -4.83 9.85 -5.62
C TYR A 238 -5.36 10.87 -4.61
N VAL A 239 -4.50 11.36 -3.71
CA VAL A 239 -4.85 12.46 -2.80
C VAL A 239 -5.06 13.74 -3.59
N ALA A 240 -4.18 14.05 -4.55
CA ALA A 240 -4.33 15.22 -5.43
C ALA A 240 -5.63 15.17 -6.23
N GLU A 241 -5.96 14.03 -6.84
CA GLU A 241 -7.20 13.80 -7.59
C GLU A 241 -8.44 13.97 -6.70
N ASP A 242 -8.46 13.35 -5.52
CA ASP A 242 -9.59 13.41 -4.60
C ASP A 242 -9.90 14.83 -4.12
N TYR A 243 -8.87 15.69 -4.00
CA TYR A 243 -9.01 17.08 -3.55
C TYR A 243 -8.97 18.11 -4.68
N ASP A 244 -8.96 17.71 -5.96
CA ASP A 244 -8.80 18.59 -7.13
C ASP A 244 -7.55 19.50 -7.01
N MET A 245 -6.44 18.99 -6.48
CA MET A 245 -5.16 19.69 -6.42
C MET A 245 -4.35 19.43 -7.69
N GLU A 246 -3.45 20.37 -8.02
CA GLU A 246 -2.59 20.28 -9.22
C GLU A 246 -1.16 19.88 -8.83
N ILE A 247 -0.69 18.75 -9.33
CA ILE A 247 0.68 18.28 -9.10
C ILE A 247 1.61 19.05 -10.06
N SER A 248 2.54 19.79 -9.49
CA SER A 248 3.54 20.56 -10.24
C SER A 248 4.87 19.82 -10.44
N TYR A 249 5.14 18.84 -9.60
CA TYR A 249 6.29 17.97 -9.70
C TYR A 249 6.09 16.71 -8.85
N THR A 250 6.48 15.56 -9.42
CA THR A 250 6.51 14.26 -8.71
C THR A 250 7.97 13.85 -8.52
N MET A 251 8.32 13.48 -7.28
CA MET A 251 9.59 12.85 -6.94
C MET A 251 9.28 11.46 -6.40
N ASP A 252 9.92 10.46 -6.96
CA ASP A 252 9.70 9.08 -6.58
C ASP A 252 10.61 8.68 -5.41
N LEU A 253 10.06 8.78 -4.17
CA LEU A 253 10.72 8.44 -2.91
C LEU A 253 9.86 7.45 -2.12
N ASP A 254 9.64 6.27 -2.69
CA ASP A 254 8.90 5.15 -2.09
C ASP A 254 9.83 4.08 -1.48
N GLU A 255 11.15 4.21 -1.71
CA GLU A 255 12.21 3.33 -1.21
C GLU A 255 13.44 4.09 -0.73
N GLU A 256 14.36 3.41 -0.03
CA GLU A 256 15.67 3.96 0.34
C GLU A 256 16.55 4.13 -0.91
N ARG A 257 16.64 5.35 -1.42
CA ARG A 257 17.55 5.71 -2.50
C ARG A 257 18.28 7.03 -2.24
N GLN A 258 19.34 7.27 -2.97
CA GLN A 258 20.04 8.56 -2.92
C GLN A 258 19.42 9.54 -3.91
N VAL A 259 19.00 10.70 -3.39
CA VAL A 259 18.55 11.83 -4.22
C VAL A 259 19.75 12.54 -4.84
N SER A 260 19.73 12.72 -6.15
CA SER A 260 20.79 13.43 -6.87
C SER A 260 20.68 14.95 -6.68
N ALA A 261 21.79 15.67 -6.91
CA ALA A 261 21.79 17.14 -6.87
C ALA A 261 20.91 17.76 -7.97
N GLY A 262 20.70 17.04 -9.09
CA GLY A 262 19.78 17.44 -10.16
C GLY A 262 18.34 17.41 -9.68
N GLU A 263 17.88 16.30 -9.12
CA GLU A 263 16.52 16.14 -8.57
C GLU A 263 16.22 17.17 -7.48
N VAL A 264 17.21 17.47 -6.60
CA VAL A 264 17.07 18.54 -5.60
C VAL A 264 16.82 19.89 -6.28
N ALA A 265 17.60 20.21 -7.33
CA ALA A 265 17.42 21.47 -8.07
C ALA A 265 16.08 21.54 -8.80
N ASP A 266 15.59 20.42 -9.35
CA ASP A 266 14.30 20.34 -10.06
C ASP A 266 13.13 20.56 -9.08
N VAL A 267 13.15 19.94 -7.91
CA VAL A 267 12.15 20.17 -6.85
C VAL A 267 12.14 21.63 -6.40
N MET A 268 13.33 22.22 -6.11
CA MET A 268 13.42 23.61 -5.69
C MET A 268 12.91 24.56 -6.80
N GLY A 269 13.27 24.25 -8.06
CA GLY A 269 12.80 25.01 -9.22
C GLY A 269 11.28 24.94 -9.42
N ALA A 270 10.68 23.76 -9.20
CA ALA A 270 9.23 23.58 -9.27
C ALA A 270 8.51 24.36 -8.16
N ILE A 271 9.03 24.32 -6.93
CA ILE A 271 8.49 25.07 -5.77
C ILE A 271 8.51 26.56 -6.06
N GLU A 272 9.66 27.10 -6.49
CA GLU A 272 9.83 28.53 -6.76
C GLU A 272 8.98 29.00 -7.96
N LYS A 273 8.98 28.23 -9.07
CA LYS A 273 8.25 28.58 -10.32
C LYS A 273 6.75 28.64 -10.10
N ASN A 274 6.19 27.75 -9.32
CA ASN A 274 4.74 27.57 -9.15
C ASN A 274 4.23 28.12 -7.79
N ASP A 275 5.08 28.79 -7.01
CA ASP A 275 4.73 29.37 -5.68
C ASP A 275 4.12 28.29 -4.74
N ILE A 276 4.74 27.11 -4.70
CA ILE A 276 4.25 25.95 -3.95
C ILE A 276 4.42 26.21 -2.44
N SER A 277 3.33 26.13 -1.71
CA SER A 277 3.33 26.29 -0.25
C SER A 277 3.39 24.97 0.51
N VAL A 278 3.01 23.85 -0.11
CA VAL A 278 2.93 22.52 0.52
C VAL A 278 3.52 21.44 -0.38
N VAL A 279 4.37 20.61 0.22
CA VAL A 279 4.89 19.38 -0.38
C VAL A 279 4.31 18.19 0.40
N LEU A 280 3.78 17.18 -0.29
CA LEU A 280 3.33 15.94 0.33
C LEU A 280 4.45 14.91 0.30
N ALA A 281 4.77 14.32 1.45
CA ALA A 281 5.84 13.35 1.59
C ALA A 281 5.45 12.23 2.55
N GLU A 282 6.11 11.08 2.43
CA GLU A 282 6.11 10.04 3.46
C GLU A 282 7.30 10.27 4.41
N GLU A 283 7.07 10.19 5.73
CA GLU A 283 8.15 10.48 6.69
C GLU A 283 9.31 9.48 6.56
N LEU A 284 9.01 8.21 6.23
CA LEU A 284 10.00 7.15 6.18
C LEU A 284 11.11 7.41 5.15
N TYR A 285 10.74 7.80 3.95
CA TYR A 285 11.67 7.96 2.82
C TYR A 285 11.90 9.42 2.42
N GLY A 286 10.91 10.28 2.65
CA GLY A 286 10.92 11.68 2.23
C GLY A 286 11.54 12.67 3.21
N LYS A 287 11.87 12.25 4.46
CA LYS A 287 12.25 13.19 5.53
C LYS A 287 13.50 14.01 5.23
N ASP A 288 14.57 13.39 4.75
CA ASP A 288 15.84 14.10 4.50
C ASP A 288 15.69 15.14 3.38
N MET A 289 14.89 14.84 2.36
CA MET A 289 14.56 15.77 1.30
C MET A 289 13.59 16.84 1.79
N GLY A 290 12.60 16.47 2.60
CA GLY A 290 11.68 17.40 3.24
C GLY A 290 12.39 18.43 4.13
N ASP A 291 13.31 17.98 4.99
CA ASP A 291 14.16 18.87 5.81
C ASP A 291 15.00 19.83 4.94
N THR A 292 15.35 19.42 3.73
CA THR A 292 16.06 20.26 2.76
C THR A 292 15.12 21.30 2.14
N VAL A 293 13.91 20.92 1.74
CA VAL A 293 12.88 21.84 1.22
C VAL A 293 12.56 22.92 2.26
N GLU A 294 12.26 22.55 3.49
CA GLU A 294 11.89 23.50 4.55
C GLU A 294 13.04 24.46 4.94
N ARG A 295 14.28 24.03 4.75
CA ARG A 295 15.46 24.88 5.02
C ARG A 295 15.72 25.88 3.89
N GLU A 296 15.51 25.51 2.64
CA GLU A 296 15.90 26.28 1.46
C GLU A 296 14.74 27.06 0.82
N THR A 297 13.50 26.78 1.22
CA THR A 297 12.28 27.40 0.70
C THR A 297 11.32 27.80 1.82
N ASP A 298 10.24 28.52 1.48
CA ASP A 298 9.15 28.82 2.40
C ASP A 298 8.04 27.74 2.40
N ALA A 299 8.19 26.66 1.62
CA ALA A 299 7.24 25.57 1.56
C ALA A 299 7.28 24.70 2.82
N LYS A 300 6.09 24.26 3.28
CA LYS A 300 5.93 23.31 4.39
C LYS A 300 5.89 21.88 3.83
N VAL A 301 6.47 20.92 4.53
CA VAL A 301 6.34 19.50 4.16
C VAL A 301 5.28 18.84 5.03
N CYS A 302 4.24 18.33 4.39
CA CYS A 302 3.15 17.61 5.02
C CYS A 302 3.42 16.11 4.90
N TYR A 303 3.75 15.46 6.02
CA TYR A 303 4.01 14.02 6.05
C TYR A 303 2.71 13.27 6.25
N LEU A 304 2.22 12.64 5.16
CA LEU A 304 1.01 11.84 5.17
C LEU A 304 1.34 10.34 5.34
N ASP A 305 0.43 9.63 5.99
CA ASP A 305 0.47 8.17 6.09
C ASP A 305 0.02 7.56 4.75
N THR A 306 0.83 6.69 4.18
CA THR A 306 0.51 5.92 2.96
C THR A 306 -0.41 4.72 3.25
N LEU A 307 -0.82 4.50 4.49
CA LEU A 307 -1.72 3.43 4.94
C LEU A 307 -1.23 2.01 4.58
N THR A 308 0.07 1.83 4.47
CA THR A 308 0.69 0.52 4.19
C THR A 308 1.06 -0.25 5.46
N ARG A 309 0.90 0.39 6.63
CA ARG A 309 1.25 -0.15 7.95
C ARG A 309 0.36 0.43 9.04
N GLY A 310 0.31 -0.22 10.18
CA GLY A 310 -0.48 0.21 11.34
C GLY A 310 -0.91 -0.96 12.22
N GLU A 311 -1.82 -0.69 13.14
CA GLU A 311 -2.42 -1.72 13.98
C GLU A 311 -3.52 -2.47 13.22
N TYR A 312 -3.67 -3.76 13.51
CA TYR A 312 -4.71 -4.60 12.92
C TYR A 312 -6.05 -4.41 13.66
N GLU A 313 -6.64 -3.23 13.51
CA GLU A 313 -7.93 -2.88 14.09
C GLU A 313 -8.93 -2.49 12.99
N LYS A 314 -10.23 -2.72 13.24
CA LYS A 314 -11.29 -2.51 12.23
C LYS A 314 -11.37 -1.06 11.73
N ASP A 315 -11.11 -0.09 12.59
CA ASP A 315 -11.22 1.32 12.26
C ASP A 315 -9.88 1.98 11.85
N SER A 316 -8.77 1.21 11.81
CA SER A 316 -7.42 1.75 11.55
C SER A 316 -7.32 2.54 10.24
N TYR A 317 -7.95 2.08 9.16
CA TYR A 317 -8.00 2.84 7.90
C TYR A 317 -8.73 4.18 8.06
N LEU A 318 -9.88 4.17 8.75
CA LEU A 318 -10.69 5.37 8.97
C LEU A 318 -9.93 6.41 9.81
N ASP A 319 -9.24 5.95 10.85
CA ASP A 319 -8.49 6.83 11.76
C ASP A 319 -7.25 7.42 11.07
N ALA A 320 -6.53 6.62 10.29
CA ALA A 320 -5.37 7.09 9.52
C ALA A 320 -5.79 8.11 8.43
N MET A 321 -6.88 7.86 7.71
CA MET A 321 -7.39 8.83 6.73
C MET A 321 -7.88 10.13 7.37
N ARG A 322 -8.53 10.08 8.55
CA ARG A 322 -8.87 11.30 9.30
C ARG A 322 -7.63 12.07 9.72
N HIS A 323 -6.61 11.35 10.18
CA HIS A 323 -5.35 11.97 10.53
C HIS A 323 -4.69 12.66 9.33
N ASN A 324 -4.68 12.01 8.17
CA ASN A 324 -4.20 12.63 6.93
C ASN A 324 -5.00 13.89 6.56
N MET A 325 -6.33 13.89 6.73
CA MET A 325 -7.17 15.08 6.49
C MET A 325 -6.83 16.22 7.47
N GLU A 326 -6.56 15.91 8.75
CA GLU A 326 -6.14 16.91 9.73
C GLU A 326 -4.78 17.51 9.36
N LEU A 327 -3.81 16.70 8.97
CA LEU A 327 -2.49 17.16 8.51
C LEU A 327 -2.57 18.05 7.27
N LEU A 328 -3.37 17.67 6.28
CA LEU A 328 -3.62 18.50 5.08
C LEU A 328 -4.22 19.84 5.46
N LYS A 329 -5.24 19.84 6.32
CA LYS A 329 -5.87 21.08 6.79
C LYS A 329 -4.89 21.99 7.52
N GLU A 330 -4.01 21.44 8.37
CA GLU A 330 -3.00 22.19 9.09
C GLU A 330 -1.90 22.73 8.14
N ALA A 331 -1.50 21.93 7.14
CA ALA A 331 -0.46 22.35 6.19
C ALA A 331 -0.90 23.55 5.34
N PHE A 332 -2.16 23.59 4.94
CA PHE A 332 -2.74 24.68 4.13
C PHE A 332 -3.39 25.80 4.95
N ALA A 333 -3.39 25.71 6.28
CA ALA A 333 -3.82 26.82 7.12
C ALA A 333 -2.80 27.98 7.05
N ASP A 334 -3.30 29.20 6.82
CA ASP A 334 -2.52 30.45 6.72
C ASP A 334 -1.70 30.79 8.01
#